data_226517b7193fb34c88a1c130ff99cbc5
#
_entry.id   226517b7193fb34c88a1c130ff99cbc5
#
_cell.length_a   1.000
_cell.length_b   1.000
_cell.length_c   1.000
_cell.angle_alpha   90.00
_cell.angle_beta   90.00
_cell.angle_gamma   90.00
#
_symmetry.space_group_name_H-M   'P 1'
#
loop_
_entity.id
_entity.type
_entity.pdbx_description
1 polymer ?
#
loop_
_entity_poly.entity_id
_entity_poly.type
_entity_poly.pdbx_seq_one_letter_code
_entity_poly.pdbx_strand_id
1 'polypeptide(L)'
;MPQAIGLGDLVAAPFPAATWNTSTTVEAENKDTPTKQAYAPRPHYIPGTPKAPGVTYTKTLVVPQVGEEETNWITEQIPDWQPAVYVADNTSAPLHPPKNKGHEVMVYLSYIIDHYDKLPDIVAFMHSHQFAWHNDDLFAGDAADLLRRLNPGRVVREGYMNLRCGWGPGCPDWMHPGALEESSEKQEETMLARSWGEIFPDDPVPDVLAQPCCAQFAVSRDRILSIPKARFVFYRDWVLRTELSDYISGRVWEYLWHVVFTGENVMCPSEHICYCDGYGVCFGGDAEYQEFRALGSQKGDLEGELRDWEASARTIEEERLSGTLGETSHLDIPDPGKDLELLEKISALEQTISEIVFNATQRGEDPKHRAYEAGRAWKEGDGF
;
A
#
# COMPACT_ATOMS: atom_id res chain seq x y z
N MET A 1 -23.67 10.89 -5.28
CA MET A 1 -23.60 9.50 -5.80
C MET A 1 -22.65 9.56 -6.97
N PRO A 2 -21.48 8.93 -6.94
CA PRO A 2 -20.68 8.79 -8.14
C PRO A 2 -21.48 7.94 -9.13
N GLN A 3 -21.64 8.42 -10.34
CA GLN A 3 -22.18 7.60 -11.42
C GLN A 3 -21.18 6.48 -11.66
N ALA A 4 -21.61 5.25 -11.40
CA ALA A 4 -20.89 4.08 -11.84
C ALA A 4 -20.82 4.17 -13.38
N ILE A 5 -19.62 4.43 -13.90
CA ILE A 5 -19.34 4.26 -15.33
C ILE A 5 -19.39 2.75 -15.53
N GLY A 6 -20.47 2.31 -16.17
CA GLY A 6 -20.78 0.89 -16.24
C GLY A 6 -19.74 0.11 -17.02
N LEU A 7 -19.35 -1.03 -16.50
CA LEU A 7 -18.55 -2.07 -17.16
C LEU A 7 -19.03 -2.44 -18.56
N GLY A 8 -20.28 -2.07 -18.92
CA GLY A 8 -20.84 -2.28 -20.24
C GLY A 8 -20.04 -1.70 -21.40
N ASP A 9 -19.35 -0.58 -21.19
CA ASP A 9 -18.52 0.06 -22.22
C ASP A 9 -17.18 -0.64 -22.43
N LEU A 10 -16.70 -1.40 -21.42
CA LEU A 10 -15.45 -2.16 -21.51
C LEU A 10 -15.64 -3.56 -22.12
N VAL A 11 -16.88 -4.10 -22.05
CA VAL A 11 -17.19 -5.45 -22.55
C VAL A 11 -17.59 -5.42 -24.04
N ALA A 12 -17.90 -4.24 -24.61
CA ALA A 12 -18.40 -4.10 -25.97
C ALA A 12 -17.34 -4.19 -27.09
N ALA A 13 -16.04 -4.22 -26.77
CA ALA A 13 -15.00 -4.45 -27.75
C ALA A 13 -14.63 -5.95 -27.80
N PRO A 14 -14.86 -6.65 -28.92
CA PRO A 14 -14.42 -8.03 -29.05
C PRO A 14 -12.89 -8.03 -29.11
N PHE A 15 -12.25 -8.44 -28.04
CA PHE A 15 -10.83 -8.70 -28.04
C PHE A 15 -10.54 -9.88 -28.98
N PRO A 16 -9.54 -9.81 -29.87
CA PRO A 16 -9.09 -11.00 -30.57
C PRO A 16 -8.66 -12.01 -29.51
N ALA A 17 -9.27 -13.18 -29.53
CA ALA A 17 -8.91 -14.27 -28.64
C ALA A 17 -7.43 -14.59 -28.83
N ALA A 18 -6.60 -14.19 -27.87
CA ALA A 18 -5.24 -14.69 -27.77
C ALA A 18 -5.37 -16.16 -27.40
N THR A 19 -5.17 -17.04 -28.37
CA THR A 19 -5.10 -18.49 -28.15
C THR A 19 -3.80 -18.77 -27.40
N TRP A 20 -3.87 -18.80 -26.08
CA TRP A 20 -2.79 -19.27 -25.25
C TRP A 20 -2.73 -20.80 -25.37
N ASN A 21 -1.73 -21.28 -26.10
CA ASN A 21 -1.43 -22.70 -26.19
C ASN A 21 -0.77 -23.16 -24.87
N THR A 22 -1.59 -23.61 -23.92
CA THR A 22 -1.11 -24.41 -22.78
C THR A 22 -0.86 -25.85 -23.24
N SER A 23 0.23 -26.06 -23.96
CA SER A 23 0.78 -27.39 -24.22
C SER A 23 2.20 -27.44 -23.70
N THR A 24 2.35 -27.79 -22.44
CA THR A 24 3.59 -28.36 -21.91
C THR A 24 3.71 -29.82 -22.41
N THR A 25 4.09 -30.00 -23.65
CA THR A 25 4.68 -31.26 -24.08
C THR A 25 6.18 -31.12 -23.89
N VAL A 26 6.71 -31.96 -23.01
CA VAL A 26 8.16 -32.19 -22.89
C VAL A 26 8.61 -32.80 -24.21
N GLU A 27 9.12 -31.99 -25.13
CA GLU A 27 9.78 -32.46 -26.33
C GLU A 27 11.27 -32.69 -26.07
N ALA A 28 11.74 -33.84 -26.54
CA ALA A 28 13.12 -34.27 -26.47
C ALA A 28 14.07 -33.27 -27.10
N GLU A 29 15.21 -33.01 -26.45
CA GLU A 29 16.28 -32.13 -26.88
C GLU A 29 16.73 -32.42 -28.30
N ASN A 30 16.46 -31.51 -29.22
CA ASN A 30 17.10 -31.48 -30.54
C ASN A 30 18.31 -30.52 -30.46
N LYS A 31 19.51 -31.05 -30.60
CA LYS A 31 20.79 -30.40 -30.31
C LYS A 31 21.23 -29.29 -31.28
N ASP A 32 20.42 -28.89 -32.26
CA ASP A 32 20.81 -27.94 -33.31
C ASP A 32 19.92 -26.68 -33.41
N THR A 33 19.12 -26.39 -32.38
CA THR A 33 18.39 -25.12 -32.28
C THR A 33 19.32 -24.10 -31.62
N PRO A 34 19.53 -22.88 -32.16
CA PRO A 34 20.26 -21.85 -31.45
C PRO A 34 19.55 -21.63 -30.13
N THR A 35 20.24 -21.88 -29.01
CA THR A 35 19.78 -21.63 -27.67
C THR A 35 19.18 -20.23 -27.64
N LYS A 36 17.84 -20.14 -27.53
CA LYS A 36 17.20 -18.89 -27.12
C LYS A 36 17.98 -18.42 -25.91
N GLN A 37 18.62 -17.27 -26.04
CA GLN A 37 19.33 -16.67 -24.92
C GLN A 37 18.39 -16.69 -23.75
N ALA A 38 18.72 -17.49 -22.73
CA ALA A 38 17.85 -17.64 -21.57
C ALA A 38 17.60 -16.21 -21.06
N TYR A 39 16.34 -15.83 -20.97
CA TYR A 39 15.94 -14.53 -20.45
C TYR A 39 16.67 -14.32 -19.12
N ALA A 40 17.48 -13.27 -19.04
CA ALA A 40 18.14 -12.94 -17.80
C ALA A 40 17.04 -12.57 -16.79
N PRO A 41 16.93 -13.27 -15.66
CA PRO A 41 15.95 -12.91 -14.64
C PRO A 41 16.14 -11.44 -14.30
N ARG A 42 15.03 -10.76 -13.93
CA ARG A 42 15.09 -9.35 -13.50
C ARG A 42 16.24 -9.19 -12.52
N PRO A 43 17.07 -8.14 -12.66
CA PRO A 43 18.20 -7.97 -11.77
C PRO A 43 17.70 -7.87 -10.34
N HIS A 44 18.15 -8.78 -9.49
CA HIS A 44 17.89 -8.69 -8.07
C HIS A 44 18.47 -7.39 -7.53
N TYR A 45 17.72 -6.70 -6.68
CA TYR A 45 18.24 -5.55 -5.99
C TYR A 45 19.40 -5.96 -5.07
N ILE A 46 20.53 -5.31 -5.26
CA ILE A 46 21.64 -5.44 -4.33
C ILE A 46 21.34 -4.51 -3.14
N PRO A 47 21.30 -5.02 -1.89
CA PRO A 47 21.04 -4.22 -0.72
C PRO A 47 21.92 -2.98 -0.69
N GLY A 48 21.32 -1.82 -0.49
CA GLY A 48 22.05 -0.57 -0.36
C GLY A 48 22.81 -0.48 0.97
N THR A 49 23.79 0.41 1.02
CA THR A 49 24.55 0.67 2.25
C THR A 49 23.98 1.90 2.95
N PRO A 50 23.44 1.76 4.17
CA PRO A 50 22.98 2.89 4.95
C PRO A 50 24.10 3.90 5.20
N LYS A 51 23.73 5.16 5.40
CA LYS A 51 24.69 6.21 5.78
C LYS A 51 25.26 5.94 7.18
N ALA A 52 26.46 6.45 7.43
CA ALA A 52 27.07 6.40 8.75
C ALA A 52 26.14 7.05 9.81
N PRO A 53 26.18 6.57 11.06
CA PRO A 53 25.38 7.15 12.15
C PRO A 53 25.57 8.68 12.23
N GLY A 54 24.46 9.41 12.41
CA GLY A 54 24.45 10.87 12.49
C GLY A 54 24.45 11.62 11.14
N VAL A 55 24.57 10.91 10.02
CA VAL A 55 24.47 11.53 8.69
C VAL A 55 23.00 11.56 8.24
N THR A 56 22.49 12.76 8.02
CA THR A 56 21.10 12.99 7.57
C THR A 56 20.85 12.48 6.16
N TYR A 57 19.66 11.94 5.95
CA TYR A 57 19.13 11.58 4.62
C TYR A 57 18.35 12.75 4.02
N THR A 58 18.57 13.02 2.75
CA THR A 58 17.69 13.89 1.98
C THR A 58 16.43 13.11 1.61
N LYS A 59 15.26 13.67 1.89
CA LYS A 59 13.97 13.00 1.72
C LYS A 59 13.01 13.87 0.95
N THR A 60 12.28 13.29 0.00
CA THR A 60 11.18 13.98 -0.71
C THR A 60 9.92 13.17 -0.58
N LEU A 61 8.83 13.85 -0.29
CA LEU A 61 7.48 13.29 -0.32
C LEU A 61 6.78 13.75 -1.60
N VAL A 62 6.42 12.80 -2.45
CA VAL A 62 5.70 13.03 -3.70
C VAL A 62 4.22 12.76 -3.48
N VAL A 63 3.39 13.75 -3.77
CA VAL A 63 1.96 13.71 -3.51
C VAL A 63 1.19 14.18 -4.74
N PRO A 64 0.23 13.41 -5.26
CA PRO A 64 -0.77 13.93 -6.19
C PRO A 64 -1.76 14.82 -5.44
N GLN A 65 -2.16 15.93 -6.03
CA GLN A 65 -3.19 16.82 -5.52
C GLN A 65 -4.25 17.03 -6.60
N VAL A 66 -5.52 16.98 -6.21
CA VAL A 66 -6.66 17.26 -7.10
C VAL A 66 -7.55 18.30 -6.42
N GLY A 67 -7.93 19.35 -7.16
CA GLY A 67 -8.80 20.40 -6.62
C GLY A 67 -8.18 21.14 -5.43
N GLU A 68 -8.96 21.25 -4.36
CA GLU A 68 -8.61 21.98 -3.13
C GLU A 68 -8.14 21.05 -2.00
N GLU A 69 -7.56 19.88 -2.32
CA GLU A 69 -7.02 18.98 -1.31
C GLU A 69 -5.93 19.67 -0.48
N GLU A 70 -6.01 19.49 0.85
CA GLU A 70 -5.09 20.11 1.80
C GLU A 70 -3.77 19.33 1.91
N THR A 71 -2.66 19.98 1.57
CA THR A 71 -1.32 19.38 1.65
C THR A 71 -0.37 20.15 2.57
N ASN A 72 -0.86 21.20 3.26
CA ASN A 72 -0.05 22.04 4.15
C ASN A 72 0.55 21.26 5.33
N TRP A 73 -0.10 20.17 5.74
CA TRP A 73 0.38 19.29 6.80
C TRP A 73 1.83 18.79 6.55
N ILE A 74 2.26 18.68 5.28
CA ILE A 74 3.60 18.23 4.93
C ILE A 74 4.64 19.20 5.47
N THR A 75 4.48 20.49 5.19
CA THR A 75 5.42 21.51 5.64
C THR A 75 5.30 21.83 7.13
N GLU A 76 4.10 21.70 7.69
CA GLU A 76 3.82 22.03 9.08
C GLU A 76 4.25 20.93 10.04
N GLN A 77 4.05 19.66 9.68
CA GLN A 77 4.25 18.53 10.60
C GLN A 77 5.49 17.69 10.31
N ILE A 78 5.98 17.69 9.06
CA ILE A 78 7.18 16.93 8.67
C ILE A 78 8.16 17.80 7.88
N PRO A 79 8.65 18.93 8.45
CA PRO A 79 9.47 19.93 7.75
C PRO A 79 10.82 19.40 7.24
N ASP A 80 11.25 18.23 7.67
CA ASP A 80 12.45 17.55 7.20
C ASP A 80 12.23 16.74 5.90
N TRP A 81 10.99 16.70 5.39
CA TRP A 81 10.64 16.19 4.08
C TRP A 81 10.44 17.33 3.07
N GLN A 82 11.12 17.24 1.92
CA GLN A 82 10.88 18.16 0.83
C GLN A 82 9.56 17.81 0.14
N PRO A 83 8.55 18.68 0.11
CA PRO A 83 7.32 18.39 -0.61
C PRO A 83 7.50 18.49 -2.13
N ALA A 84 6.95 17.53 -2.87
CA ALA A 84 6.78 17.56 -4.31
C ALA A 84 5.30 17.31 -4.63
N VAL A 85 4.49 18.36 -4.50
CA VAL A 85 3.04 18.32 -4.73
C VAL A 85 2.75 18.56 -6.20
N TYR A 86 2.25 17.53 -6.90
CA TYR A 86 1.85 17.61 -8.30
C TYR A 86 0.34 17.84 -8.42
N VAL A 87 -0.06 18.96 -8.97
CA VAL A 87 -1.48 19.28 -9.19
C VAL A 87 -1.95 18.58 -10.45
N ALA A 88 -2.68 17.48 -10.30
CA ALA A 88 -2.99 16.57 -11.39
C ALA A 88 -4.03 17.11 -12.39
N ASP A 89 -4.90 18.00 -11.96
CA ASP A 89 -5.99 18.59 -12.73
C ASP A 89 -5.72 20.04 -13.21
N ASN A 90 -4.52 20.56 -12.95
CA ASN A 90 -4.13 21.91 -13.36
C ASN A 90 -2.78 21.92 -14.09
N THR A 91 -2.82 21.91 -15.41
CA THR A 91 -1.63 21.95 -16.28
C THR A 91 -0.84 23.27 -16.24
N SER A 92 -1.34 24.30 -15.56
CA SER A 92 -0.64 25.57 -15.34
C SER A 92 0.13 25.58 -14.02
N ALA A 93 -0.03 24.57 -13.18
CA ALA A 93 0.73 24.45 -11.95
C ALA A 93 2.23 24.21 -12.24
N PRO A 94 3.15 24.68 -11.38
CA PRO A 94 4.59 24.47 -11.56
C PRO A 94 4.98 22.99 -11.65
N LEU A 95 4.33 22.13 -10.85
CA LEU A 95 4.45 20.68 -10.90
C LEU A 95 3.09 20.10 -11.29
N HIS A 96 3.04 19.45 -12.43
CA HIS A 96 1.83 18.78 -12.91
C HIS A 96 2.22 17.58 -13.80
N PRO A 97 1.43 16.52 -13.85
CA PRO A 97 1.65 15.43 -14.78
C PRO A 97 1.20 15.84 -16.21
N PRO A 98 1.66 15.16 -17.26
CA PRO A 98 1.25 15.46 -18.64
C PRO A 98 -0.25 15.24 -18.89
N LYS A 99 -0.90 14.43 -18.08
CA LYS A 99 -2.33 14.14 -18.12
C LYS A 99 -2.78 13.61 -16.75
N ASN A 100 -3.96 14.01 -16.30
CA ASN A 100 -4.62 13.37 -15.17
C ASN A 100 -5.19 12.02 -15.64
N LYS A 101 -4.43 10.91 -15.41
CA LYS A 101 -4.82 9.56 -15.78
C LYS A 101 -4.03 8.53 -14.96
N GLY A 102 -4.70 7.44 -14.56
CA GLY A 102 -4.12 6.36 -13.76
C GLY A 102 -3.94 6.77 -12.30
N HIS A 103 -4.81 7.64 -11.79
CA HIS A 103 -4.74 8.16 -10.42
C HIS A 103 -3.34 8.74 -10.11
N GLU A 104 -2.72 8.31 -9.00
CA GLU A 104 -1.39 8.73 -8.55
C GLU A 104 -0.25 8.26 -9.47
N VAL A 105 -0.47 7.24 -10.28
CA VAL A 105 0.57 6.61 -11.11
C VAL A 105 1.24 7.60 -12.06
N MET A 106 0.44 8.45 -12.72
CA MET A 106 0.97 9.45 -13.65
C MET A 106 1.86 10.45 -12.93
N VAL A 107 1.50 10.85 -11.71
CA VAL A 107 2.29 11.76 -10.88
C VAL A 107 3.61 11.08 -10.46
N TYR A 108 3.54 9.86 -9.93
CA TYR A 108 4.72 9.14 -9.45
C TYR A 108 5.75 8.92 -10.57
N LEU A 109 5.30 8.45 -11.73
CA LEU A 109 6.17 8.27 -12.89
C LEU A 109 6.72 9.60 -13.42
N SER A 110 5.91 10.68 -13.43
CA SER A 110 6.39 11.99 -13.85
C SER A 110 7.46 12.52 -12.91
N TYR A 111 7.27 12.44 -11.60
CA TYR A 111 8.29 12.85 -10.64
C TYR A 111 9.61 12.09 -10.86
N ILE A 112 9.56 10.77 -10.99
CA ILE A 112 10.77 9.96 -11.21
C ILE A 112 11.49 10.40 -12.51
N ILE A 113 10.75 10.60 -13.58
CA ILE A 113 11.32 10.99 -14.87
C ILE A 113 11.94 12.39 -14.82
N ASP A 114 11.21 13.35 -14.23
CA ASP A 114 11.59 14.76 -14.18
C ASP A 114 12.81 14.98 -13.26
N HIS A 115 12.91 14.20 -12.20
CA HIS A 115 13.97 14.33 -11.19
C HIS A 115 15.04 13.23 -11.25
N TYR A 116 15.03 12.36 -12.28
CA TYR A 116 15.89 11.18 -12.35
C TYR A 116 17.36 11.45 -12.07
N ASP A 117 17.89 12.58 -12.58
CA ASP A 117 19.29 12.96 -12.44
C ASP A 117 19.60 13.71 -11.13
N LYS A 118 18.59 13.99 -10.29
CA LYS A 118 18.70 14.80 -9.05
C LYS A 118 17.85 14.25 -7.91
N LEU A 119 17.73 12.94 -7.82
CA LEU A 119 16.94 12.30 -6.78
C LEU A 119 17.55 12.52 -5.39
N PRO A 120 16.71 12.71 -4.34
CA PRO A 120 17.14 12.66 -2.95
C PRO A 120 17.55 11.23 -2.58
N ASP A 121 18.08 11.04 -1.36
CA ASP A 121 18.42 9.69 -0.90
C ASP A 121 17.21 8.76 -0.83
N ILE A 122 16.05 9.32 -0.43
CA ILE A 122 14.78 8.60 -0.29
C ILE A 122 13.65 9.43 -0.90
N VAL A 123 12.80 8.75 -1.66
CA VAL A 123 11.54 9.28 -2.17
C VAL A 123 10.41 8.46 -1.56
N ALA A 124 9.48 9.12 -0.89
CA ALA A 124 8.21 8.53 -0.51
C ALA A 124 7.10 9.00 -1.47
N PHE A 125 6.22 8.08 -1.82
CA PHE A 125 5.06 8.30 -2.66
C PHE A 125 3.82 8.01 -1.84
N MET A 126 2.93 8.98 -1.69
CA MET A 126 1.71 8.87 -0.87
C MET A 126 0.56 9.67 -1.49
N HIS A 127 -0.63 9.40 -1.00
CA HIS A 127 -1.80 10.23 -1.29
C HIS A 127 -1.73 11.57 -0.56
N SER A 128 -2.60 12.53 -0.93
CA SER A 128 -2.62 13.90 -0.39
C SER A 128 -3.10 13.98 1.06
N HIS A 129 -4.01 13.09 1.47
CA HIS A 129 -4.69 13.16 2.75
C HIS A 129 -3.78 12.76 3.90
N GLN A 130 -3.65 13.64 4.90
CA GLN A 130 -2.93 13.32 6.13
C GLN A 130 -3.57 12.13 6.86
N PHE A 131 -4.90 12.16 7.02
CA PHE A 131 -5.65 11.09 7.68
C PHE A 131 -6.49 10.33 6.67
N ALA A 132 -6.22 9.04 6.55
CA ALA A 132 -6.96 8.16 5.64
C ALA A 132 -6.90 6.71 6.09
N TRP A 133 -7.95 5.94 5.78
CA TRP A 133 -8.02 4.51 6.10
C TRP A 133 -6.91 3.68 5.43
N HIS A 134 -6.43 4.14 4.29
CA HIS A 134 -5.36 3.48 3.54
C HIS A 134 -3.94 3.82 4.04
N ASN A 135 -3.80 4.75 4.98
CA ASN A 135 -2.60 4.89 5.77
C ASN A 135 -2.54 3.75 6.81
N ASP A 136 -1.39 3.57 7.45
CA ASP A 136 -1.21 2.45 8.36
C ASP A 136 -2.03 2.61 9.67
N ASP A 137 -2.70 1.52 10.07
CA ASP A 137 -3.63 1.51 11.21
C ASP A 137 -2.92 1.74 12.55
N LEU A 138 -1.67 1.25 12.70
CA LEU A 138 -0.91 1.41 13.95
C LEU A 138 -0.66 2.87 14.27
N PHE A 139 -0.59 3.72 13.23
CA PHE A 139 -0.41 5.16 13.36
C PHE A 139 -1.74 5.92 13.24
N ALA A 140 -2.86 5.27 13.53
CA ALA A 140 -4.21 5.86 13.45
C ALA A 140 -4.52 6.52 12.09
N GLY A 141 -3.93 6.00 11.02
CA GLY A 141 -4.07 6.56 9.68
C GLY A 141 -3.39 7.91 9.47
N ASP A 142 -2.50 8.36 10.37
CA ASP A 142 -1.76 9.63 10.25
C ASP A 142 -0.47 9.45 9.44
N ALA A 143 -0.48 9.96 8.21
CA ALA A 143 0.69 9.96 7.31
C ALA A 143 1.89 10.72 7.89
N ALA A 144 1.65 11.78 8.67
CA ALA A 144 2.72 12.58 9.25
C ALA A 144 3.45 11.81 10.39
N ASP A 145 2.71 11.09 11.25
CA ASP A 145 3.33 10.26 12.29
C ASP A 145 4.10 9.10 11.67
N LEU A 146 3.53 8.43 10.67
CA LEU A 146 4.18 7.36 9.92
C LEU A 146 5.51 7.83 9.31
N LEU A 147 5.53 8.98 8.61
CA LEU A 147 6.73 9.48 7.95
C LEU A 147 7.80 10.02 8.93
N ARG A 148 7.38 10.55 10.10
CA ARG A 148 8.32 10.92 11.17
C ARG A 148 9.09 9.71 11.71
N ARG A 149 8.43 8.56 11.78
CA ARG A 149 8.99 7.31 12.32
C ARG A 149 9.73 6.49 11.28
N LEU A 150 9.55 6.75 9.99
CA LEU A 150 10.14 5.95 8.93
C LEU A 150 11.66 5.86 9.08
N ASN A 151 12.18 4.64 9.18
CA ASN A 151 13.60 4.36 9.21
C ASN A 151 14.22 4.45 7.81
N PRO A 152 14.98 5.51 7.48
CA PRO A 152 15.60 5.65 6.17
C PRO A 152 16.66 4.59 5.90
N GLY A 153 17.30 4.05 6.95
CA GLY A 153 18.28 2.98 6.83
C GLY A 153 17.64 1.70 6.27
N ARG A 154 16.44 1.36 6.71
CA ARG A 154 15.68 0.23 6.14
C ARG A 154 15.34 0.45 4.67
N VAL A 155 14.83 1.63 4.31
CA VAL A 155 14.50 1.94 2.90
C VAL A 155 15.72 1.78 2.00
N VAL A 156 16.91 2.19 2.48
CA VAL A 156 18.15 2.02 1.72
C VAL A 156 18.57 0.54 1.65
N ARG A 157 18.51 -0.20 2.75
CA ARG A 157 18.88 -1.63 2.75
C ARG A 157 17.98 -2.45 1.83
N GLU A 158 16.68 -2.26 1.93
CA GLU A 158 15.69 -3.04 1.15
C GLU A 158 15.44 -2.45 -0.24
N GLY A 159 15.81 -1.18 -0.46
CA GLY A 159 15.61 -0.44 -1.70
C GLY A 159 14.19 0.02 -1.94
N TYR A 160 13.21 -0.74 -1.49
CA TYR A 160 11.77 -0.49 -1.56
C TYR A 160 11.12 -0.87 -0.24
N MET A 161 10.16 -0.09 0.20
CA MET A 161 9.34 -0.40 1.36
C MET A 161 7.91 0.09 1.12
N ASN A 162 6.93 -0.81 1.14
CA ASN A 162 5.54 -0.40 1.27
C ASN A 162 5.38 0.31 2.61
N LEU A 163 4.70 1.44 2.64
CA LEU A 163 4.55 2.25 3.86
C LEU A 163 3.49 1.66 4.81
N ARG A 164 2.63 0.79 4.30
CA ARG A 164 1.70 0.02 5.12
C ARG A 164 2.34 -1.31 5.50
N CYS A 165 2.38 -1.62 6.80
CA CYS A 165 2.87 -2.90 7.30
C CYS A 165 1.78 -3.95 7.41
N GLY A 166 0.54 -3.53 7.67
CA GLY A 166 -0.60 -4.44 7.76
C GLY A 166 -0.91 -5.14 6.42
N TRP A 167 -1.07 -6.45 6.46
CA TRP A 167 -1.29 -7.28 5.26
C TRP A 167 -2.66 -7.08 4.61
N GLY A 168 -3.66 -6.73 5.36
CA GLY A 168 -5.02 -6.62 4.86
C GLY A 168 -5.40 -5.18 4.43
N PRO A 169 -5.91 -5.02 3.21
CA PRO A 169 -5.94 -5.96 2.10
C PRO A 169 -4.62 -5.99 1.32
N GLY A 170 -4.34 -7.10 0.59
CA GLY A 170 -3.24 -7.13 -0.38
C GLY A 170 -2.24 -8.27 -0.21
N CYS A 171 -2.18 -8.93 0.95
CA CYS A 171 -1.25 -10.02 1.27
C CYS A 171 -1.95 -11.22 1.92
N PRO A 172 -1.39 -12.42 1.79
CA PRO A 172 -0.24 -12.80 0.94
C PRO A 172 -0.64 -13.30 -0.44
N ASP A 173 -1.91 -13.57 -0.67
CA ASP A 173 -2.50 -14.16 -1.88
C ASP A 173 -3.69 -13.28 -2.28
N TRP A 174 -3.45 -12.32 -3.19
CA TRP A 174 -4.44 -11.28 -3.42
C TRP A 174 -4.95 -11.20 -4.85
N MET A 175 -4.10 -10.87 -5.82
CA MET A 175 -4.48 -10.71 -7.22
C MET A 175 -4.01 -11.90 -8.05
N HIS A 176 -4.91 -12.40 -8.90
CA HIS A 176 -4.67 -13.54 -9.79
C HIS A 176 -4.77 -13.09 -11.25
N PRO A 177 -3.65 -12.69 -11.90
CA PRO A 177 -3.68 -12.14 -13.24
C PRO A 177 -4.35 -13.02 -14.32
N GLY A 178 -4.55 -14.31 -14.03
CA GLY A 178 -5.27 -15.25 -14.92
C GLY A 178 -6.77 -15.34 -14.67
N ALA A 179 -7.34 -14.56 -13.73
CA ALA A 179 -8.76 -14.59 -13.41
C ALA A 179 -9.62 -14.21 -14.63
N LEU A 180 -10.70 -14.97 -14.83
CA LEU A 180 -11.68 -14.73 -15.92
C LEU A 180 -13.01 -14.19 -15.40
N GLU A 181 -13.27 -14.34 -14.11
CA GLU A 181 -14.49 -13.87 -13.46
C GLU A 181 -14.26 -12.51 -12.82
N GLU A 182 -15.20 -11.61 -13.03
CA GLU A 182 -15.16 -10.28 -12.42
C GLU A 182 -15.54 -10.35 -10.93
N SER A 183 -14.78 -9.65 -10.11
CA SER A 183 -15.09 -9.40 -8.70
C SER A 183 -15.42 -7.93 -8.49
N SER A 184 -16.45 -7.63 -7.72
CA SER A 184 -16.78 -6.24 -7.36
C SER A 184 -15.68 -5.54 -6.57
N GLU A 185 -14.86 -6.31 -5.86
CA GLU A 185 -13.76 -5.80 -5.05
C GLU A 185 -12.44 -5.67 -5.82
N LYS A 186 -12.28 -6.50 -6.87
CA LYS A 186 -11.04 -6.62 -7.67
C LYS A 186 -11.34 -6.48 -9.17
N GLN A 187 -11.97 -5.39 -9.56
CA GLN A 187 -12.40 -5.16 -10.93
C GLN A 187 -11.26 -5.16 -11.94
N GLU A 188 -10.06 -4.77 -11.51
CA GLU A 188 -8.83 -4.76 -12.30
C GLU A 188 -8.24 -6.15 -12.56
N GLU A 189 -8.60 -7.17 -11.79
CA GLU A 189 -7.97 -8.49 -11.80
C GLU A 189 -8.04 -9.15 -13.18
N THR A 190 -9.18 -9.07 -13.85
CA THR A 190 -9.37 -9.62 -15.20
C THR A 190 -8.55 -8.90 -16.28
N MET A 191 -8.06 -7.68 -16.00
CA MET A 191 -7.23 -6.89 -16.90
C MET A 191 -5.73 -7.09 -16.67
N LEU A 192 -5.34 -7.73 -15.56
CA LEU A 192 -3.94 -7.83 -15.13
C LEU A 192 -3.08 -8.63 -16.12
N ALA A 193 -3.56 -9.78 -16.62
CA ALA A 193 -2.77 -10.60 -17.57
C ALA A 193 -2.43 -9.83 -18.85
N ARG A 194 -3.42 -9.11 -19.41
CA ARG A 194 -3.20 -8.28 -20.59
C ARG A 194 -2.25 -7.12 -20.28
N SER A 195 -2.53 -6.40 -19.22
CA SER A 195 -1.70 -5.27 -18.80
C SER A 195 -0.25 -5.67 -18.51
N TRP A 196 -0.08 -6.84 -17.88
CA TRP A 196 1.25 -7.43 -17.66
C TRP A 196 1.99 -7.66 -18.94
N GLY A 197 1.38 -8.32 -19.95
CA GLY A 197 2.01 -8.56 -21.24
C GLY A 197 2.36 -7.28 -22.01
N GLU A 198 1.63 -6.19 -21.77
CA GLU A 198 1.92 -4.87 -22.36
C GLU A 198 3.06 -4.12 -21.62
N ILE A 199 3.13 -4.24 -20.29
CA ILE A 199 4.09 -3.53 -19.42
C ILE A 199 5.40 -4.32 -19.26
N PHE A 200 5.32 -5.65 -19.20
CA PHE A 200 6.45 -6.58 -19.03
C PHE A 200 6.45 -7.65 -20.11
N PRO A 201 6.65 -7.26 -21.39
CA PRO A 201 6.44 -8.16 -22.53
C PRO A 201 7.39 -9.38 -22.55
N ASP A 202 8.49 -9.31 -21.85
CA ASP A 202 9.48 -10.40 -21.77
C ASP A 202 9.29 -11.29 -20.55
N ASP A 203 8.39 -10.92 -19.63
CA ASP A 203 8.17 -11.66 -18.38
C ASP A 203 6.91 -12.55 -18.47
N PRO A 204 6.94 -13.78 -17.97
CA PRO A 204 5.71 -14.58 -17.88
C PRO A 204 4.71 -13.92 -16.95
N VAL A 205 3.43 -14.09 -17.27
CA VAL A 205 2.34 -13.63 -16.38
C VAL A 205 2.43 -14.42 -15.08
N PRO A 206 2.51 -13.78 -13.91
CA PRO A 206 2.56 -14.47 -12.64
C PRO A 206 1.21 -15.04 -12.24
N ASP A 207 1.23 -16.11 -11.44
CA ASP A 207 0.02 -16.69 -10.89
C ASP A 207 -0.61 -15.78 -9.82
N VAL A 208 0.22 -15.09 -9.04
CA VAL A 208 -0.19 -14.21 -7.93
C VAL A 208 0.60 -12.92 -7.94
N LEU A 209 -0.09 -11.81 -7.68
CA LEU A 209 0.53 -10.52 -7.33
C LEU A 209 -0.01 -10.10 -5.95
N ALA A 210 0.90 -9.81 -5.03
CA ALA A 210 0.52 -9.43 -3.67
C ALA A 210 1.52 -8.46 -3.04
N GLN A 211 0.98 -7.42 -2.44
CA GLN A 211 1.65 -6.51 -1.50
C GLN A 211 0.58 -5.83 -0.63
N PRO A 212 0.91 -5.25 0.53
CA PRO A 212 -0.03 -4.38 1.23
C PRO A 212 -0.54 -3.29 0.29
N CYS A 213 -1.84 -2.99 0.34
CA CYS A 213 -2.53 -2.14 -0.63
C CYS A 213 -1.98 -0.72 -0.75
N CYS A 214 -2.62 -0.03 -1.63
CA CYS A 214 -2.87 1.42 -1.59
C CYS A 214 -1.75 2.29 -2.18
N ALA A 215 -0.83 1.71 -2.95
CA ALA A 215 0.20 2.41 -3.76
C ALA A 215 0.98 3.49 -2.98
N GLN A 216 1.22 3.26 -1.67
CA GLN A 216 2.03 4.14 -0.82
C GLN A 216 3.33 3.43 -0.44
N PHE A 217 4.47 3.99 -0.86
CA PHE A 217 5.76 3.33 -0.68
C PHE A 217 6.92 4.31 -0.63
N ALA A 218 8.03 3.87 -0.05
CA ALA A 218 9.31 4.58 -0.07
C ALA A 218 10.34 3.80 -0.88
N VAL A 219 11.16 4.52 -1.65
CA VAL A 219 12.20 3.94 -2.51
C VAL A 219 13.51 4.69 -2.33
N SER A 220 14.63 3.97 -2.29
CA SER A 220 15.95 4.58 -2.27
C SER A 220 16.35 5.11 -3.66
N ARG A 221 17.19 6.16 -3.68
CA ARG A 221 17.77 6.68 -4.90
C ARG A 221 18.43 5.60 -5.74
N ASP A 222 19.27 4.79 -5.11
CA ASP A 222 20.05 3.76 -5.80
C ASP A 222 19.13 2.73 -6.44
N ARG A 223 18.00 2.42 -5.81
CA ARG A 223 17.00 1.54 -6.37
C ARG A 223 16.33 2.14 -7.60
N ILE A 224 15.95 3.41 -7.58
CA ILE A 224 15.39 4.08 -8.76
C ILE A 224 16.42 4.10 -9.88
N LEU A 225 17.66 4.47 -9.58
CA LEU A 225 18.73 4.57 -10.57
C LEU A 225 19.19 3.21 -11.15
N SER A 226 18.91 2.10 -10.46
CA SER A 226 19.16 0.76 -11.00
C SER A 226 18.24 0.39 -12.18
N ILE A 227 17.17 1.16 -12.37
CA ILE A 227 16.20 1.00 -13.45
C ILE A 227 16.44 2.15 -14.46
N PRO A 228 16.73 1.88 -15.73
CA PRO A 228 16.97 2.94 -16.71
C PRO A 228 15.78 3.93 -16.83
N LYS A 229 16.07 5.23 -16.92
CA LYS A 229 15.05 6.28 -17.11
C LYS A 229 14.06 5.96 -18.24
N ALA A 230 14.56 5.37 -19.33
CA ALA A 230 13.73 4.98 -20.47
C ALA A 230 12.63 3.96 -20.09
N ARG A 231 12.85 3.14 -19.07
CA ARG A 231 11.84 2.19 -18.59
C ARG A 231 10.67 2.94 -17.91
N PHE A 232 10.97 3.95 -17.10
CA PHE A 232 9.93 4.79 -16.49
C PHE A 232 9.15 5.60 -17.53
N VAL A 233 9.85 6.08 -18.57
CA VAL A 233 9.19 6.73 -19.73
C VAL A 233 8.24 5.76 -20.43
N PHE A 234 8.67 4.52 -20.66
CA PHE A 234 7.85 3.48 -21.26
C PHE A 234 6.58 3.18 -20.41
N TYR A 235 6.73 3.08 -19.08
CA TYR A 235 5.60 2.88 -18.16
C TYR A 235 4.62 4.04 -18.20
N ARG A 236 5.11 5.28 -18.18
CA ARG A 236 4.26 6.47 -18.30
C ARG A 236 3.53 6.52 -19.65
N ASP A 237 4.21 6.16 -20.71
CA ASP A 237 3.65 6.09 -22.06
C ASP A 237 2.55 5.02 -22.15
N TRP A 238 2.71 3.91 -21.45
CA TRP A 238 1.64 2.89 -21.35
C TRP A 238 0.39 3.48 -20.69
N VAL A 239 0.54 4.15 -19.53
CA VAL A 239 -0.59 4.80 -18.85
C VAL A 239 -1.27 5.84 -19.76
N LEU A 240 -0.50 6.61 -20.52
CA LEU A 240 -1.06 7.60 -21.46
C LEU A 240 -1.85 6.96 -22.62
N ARG A 241 -1.41 5.80 -23.13
CA ARG A 241 -1.95 5.18 -24.33
C ARG A 241 -2.96 4.08 -24.08
N THR A 242 -2.97 3.48 -22.89
CA THR A 242 -3.93 2.41 -22.60
C THR A 242 -5.37 2.89 -22.74
N GLU A 243 -6.23 2.01 -23.30
CA GLU A 243 -7.67 2.23 -23.42
C GLU A 243 -8.41 2.04 -22.08
N LEU A 244 -7.73 1.47 -21.08
CA LEU A 244 -8.31 1.31 -19.75
C LEU A 244 -8.71 2.67 -19.16
N SER A 245 -9.81 2.69 -18.43
CA SER A 245 -10.27 3.87 -17.72
C SER A 245 -9.18 4.38 -16.74
N ASP A 246 -9.33 5.61 -16.31
CA ASP A 246 -8.49 6.20 -15.25
C ASP A 246 -8.45 5.29 -14.02
N TYR A 247 -9.61 4.91 -13.52
CA TYR A 247 -9.80 4.03 -12.38
C TYR A 247 -9.10 2.67 -12.53
N ILE A 248 -9.36 1.93 -13.61
CA ILE A 248 -8.79 0.59 -13.81
C ILE A 248 -7.28 0.66 -14.03
N SER A 249 -6.78 1.64 -14.79
CA SER A 249 -5.34 1.77 -15.03
C SER A 249 -4.57 2.12 -13.74
N GLY A 250 -5.13 2.91 -12.84
CA GLY A 250 -4.58 3.17 -11.52
C GLY A 250 -4.52 1.89 -10.67
N ARG A 251 -5.62 1.16 -10.57
CA ARG A 251 -5.70 -0.08 -9.80
C ARG A 251 -4.78 -1.19 -10.33
N VAL A 252 -4.61 -1.31 -11.64
CA VAL A 252 -3.59 -2.21 -12.22
C VAL A 252 -2.21 -1.87 -11.67
N TRP A 253 -1.84 -0.60 -11.64
CA TRP A 253 -0.52 -0.16 -11.17
C TRP A 253 -0.33 -0.30 -9.66
N GLU A 254 -1.38 -0.27 -8.88
CA GLU A 254 -1.31 -0.47 -7.43
C GLU A 254 -0.56 -1.76 -7.07
N TYR A 255 -0.75 -2.84 -7.86
CA TYR A 255 -0.08 -4.13 -7.66
C TYR A 255 1.12 -4.37 -8.59
N LEU A 256 1.69 -3.33 -9.19
CA LEU A 256 2.90 -3.42 -10.00
C LEU A 256 4.11 -2.69 -9.41
N TRP A 257 3.91 -1.78 -8.46
CA TRP A 257 5.02 -1.00 -7.90
C TRP A 257 6.10 -1.85 -7.25
N HIS A 258 5.72 -2.84 -6.45
CA HIS A 258 6.68 -3.77 -5.85
C HIS A 258 7.40 -4.59 -6.91
N VAL A 259 6.71 -5.01 -7.97
CA VAL A 259 7.32 -5.74 -9.10
C VAL A 259 8.39 -4.87 -9.78
N VAL A 260 8.07 -3.60 -10.06
CA VAL A 260 9.01 -2.66 -10.67
C VAL A 260 10.26 -2.49 -9.81
N PHE A 261 10.09 -2.33 -8.50
CA PHE A 261 11.21 -2.00 -7.63
C PHE A 261 11.90 -3.19 -6.98
N THR A 262 11.28 -4.35 -6.87
CA THR A 262 11.91 -5.54 -6.24
C THR A 262 12.14 -6.69 -7.21
N GLY A 263 11.36 -6.75 -8.29
CA GLY A 263 11.33 -7.90 -9.18
C GLY A 263 10.50 -9.07 -8.67
N GLU A 264 9.97 -8.98 -7.44
CA GLU A 264 9.17 -10.01 -6.81
C GLU A 264 7.68 -9.83 -7.12
N ASN A 265 6.97 -10.93 -7.36
CA ASN A 265 5.53 -10.89 -7.61
C ASN A 265 4.73 -10.80 -6.30
N VAL A 266 5.29 -11.30 -5.20
CA VAL A 266 4.71 -11.26 -3.86
C VAL A 266 5.69 -10.56 -2.93
N MET A 267 5.29 -9.43 -2.35
CA MET A 267 6.09 -8.63 -1.42
C MET A 267 5.30 -8.40 -0.13
N CYS A 268 5.26 -9.43 0.72
CA CYS A 268 4.52 -9.45 1.98
C CYS A 268 5.48 -9.70 3.15
N PRO A 269 6.26 -8.69 3.56
CA PRO A 269 7.16 -8.84 4.70
C PRO A 269 6.36 -9.11 5.98
N SER A 270 6.95 -9.83 6.93
CA SER A 270 6.34 -10.04 8.24
C SER A 270 5.97 -8.70 8.88
N GLU A 271 4.72 -8.55 9.31
CA GLU A 271 4.18 -7.28 9.82
C GLU A 271 4.99 -6.77 11.03
N HIS A 272 5.28 -7.63 12.01
CA HIS A 272 6.06 -7.23 13.18
C HIS A 272 7.46 -6.73 12.82
N ILE A 273 8.14 -7.37 11.85
CA ILE A 273 9.45 -6.92 11.36
C ILE A 273 9.32 -5.57 10.63
N CYS A 274 8.24 -5.41 9.86
CA CYS A 274 7.95 -4.16 9.18
C CYS A 274 7.78 -3.02 10.17
N TYR A 275 7.01 -3.18 11.23
CA TYR A 275 6.82 -2.18 12.27
C TYR A 275 8.10 -1.92 13.07
N CYS A 276 8.82 -2.98 13.44
CA CYS A 276 10.01 -2.84 14.26
C CYS A 276 11.16 -2.16 13.50
N ASP A 277 11.58 -2.72 12.38
CA ASP A 277 12.71 -2.18 11.60
C ASP A 277 12.30 -0.91 10.82
N GLY A 278 11.07 -0.85 10.31
CA GLY A 278 10.60 0.28 9.52
C GLY A 278 10.25 1.52 10.33
N TYR A 279 9.72 1.35 11.53
CA TYR A 279 9.13 2.44 12.31
C TYR A 279 9.54 2.48 13.78
N GLY A 280 10.38 1.56 14.21
CA GLY A 280 10.83 1.49 15.59
C GLY A 280 9.73 1.08 16.58
N VAL A 281 8.77 0.27 16.15
CA VAL A 281 7.74 -0.31 17.02
C VAL A 281 7.97 -1.81 17.10
N CYS A 282 8.78 -2.24 18.07
CA CYS A 282 9.25 -3.62 18.21
C CYS A 282 8.42 -4.37 19.25
N PHE A 283 7.56 -5.25 18.80
CA PHE A 283 6.69 -6.02 19.69
C PHE A 283 7.42 -7.09 20.49
N GLY A 284 8.57 -7.55 20.01
CA GLY A 284 9.40 -8.60 20.62
C GLY A 284 9.40 -9.91 19.84
N GLY A 285 8.62 -9.97 18.79
CA GLY A 285 8.50 -11.11 17.89
C GLY A 285 7.10 -11.28 17.34
N ASP A 286 6.91 -12.33 16.53
CA ASP A 286 5.63 -12.60 15.89
C ASP A 286 4.54 -12.97 16.91
N ALA A 287 4.88 -13.76 17.94
CA ALA A 287 3.89 -14.21 18.93
C ALA A 287 3.28 -13.01 19.69
N GLU A 288 4.10 -12.08 20.16
CA GLU A 288 3.68 -10.88 20.87
C GLU A 288 2.90 -9.93 19.95
N TYR A 289 3.28 -9.86 18.68
CA TYR A 289 2.53 -9.12 17.68
C TYR A 289 1.14 -9.72 17.43
N GLN A 290 1.03 -11.05 17.34
CA GLN A 290 -0.27 -11.72 17.16
C GLN A 290 -1.18 -11.53 18.38
N GLU A 291 -0.64 -11.52 19.61
CA GLU A 291 -1.40 -11.16 20.80
C GLU A 291 -1.95 -9.72 20.72
N PHE A 292 -1.11 -8.77 20.33
CA PHE A 292 -1.53 -7.39 20.08
C PHE A 292 -2.66 -7.32 19.04
N ARG A 293 -2.53 -8.04 17.92
CA ARG A 293 -3.56 -8.09 16.88
C ARG A 293 -4.89 -8.68 17.39
N ALA A 294 -4.81 -9.73 18.21
CA ALA A 294 -5.99 -10.36 18.82
C ALA A 294 -6.75 -9.40 19.73
N LEU A 295 -6.04 -8.59 20.53
CA LEU A 295 -6.66 -7.56 21.37
C LEU A 295 -7.33 -6.47 20.52
N GLY A 296 -6.73 -6.06 19.42
CA GLY A 296 -7.32 -5.13 18.47
C GLY A 296 -8.59 -5.67 17.82
N SER A 297 -8.60 -6.95 17.42
CA SER A 297 -9.80 -7.62 16.90
C SER A 297 -10.91 -7.67 17.95
N GLN A 298 -10.58 -8.10 19.17
CA GLN A 298 -11.55 -8.13 20.28
C GLN A 298 -12.16 -6.75 20.56
N LYS A 299 -11.35 -5.70 20.52
CA LYS A 299 -11.84 -4.32 20.66
C LYS A 299 -12.82 -3.97 19.54
N GLY A 300 -12.47 -4.28 18.28
CA GLY A 300 -13.31 -4.04 17.11
C GLY A 300 -14.66 -4.75 17.18
N ASP A 301 -14.69 -5.99 17.70
CA ASP A 301 -15.92 -6.76 17.91
C ASP A 301 -16.82 -6.07 18.95
N LEU A 302 -16.26 -5.63 20.08
CA LEU A 302 -17.02 -4.90 21.13
C LEU A 302 -17.52 -3.53 20.62
N GLU A 303 -16.74 -2.82 19.83
CA GLU A 303 -17.19 -1.58 19.17
C GLU A 303 -18.31 -1.84 18.16
N GLY A 304 -18.29 -3.00 17.50
CA GLY A 304 -19.38 -3.47 16.64
C GLY A 304 -20.66 -3.67 17.46
N GLU A 305 -20.58 -4.42 18.55
CA GLU A 305 -21.73 -4.64 19.46
C GLU A 305 -22.28 -3.32 20.02
N LEU A 306 -21.41 -2.38 20.36
CA LEU A 306 -21.83 -1.06 20.85
C LEU A 306 -22.57 -0.27 19.78
N ARG A 307 -22.06 -0.24 18.56
CA ARG A 307 -22.75 0.42 17.43
C ARG A 307 -24.13 -0.17 17.15
N ASP A 308 -24.26 -1.49 17.21
CA ASP A 308 -25.55 -2.18 17.01
C ASP A 308 -26.53 -1.85 18.14
N TRP A 309 -26.05 -1.81 19.40
CA TRP A 309 -26.84 -1.40 20.56
C TRP A 309 -27.32 0.05 20.41
N GLU A 310 -26.43 0.98 20.06
CA GLU A 310 -26.74 2.39 19.85
C GLU A 310 -27.74 2.59 18.69
N ALA A 311 -27.61 1.84 17.62
CA ALA A 311 -28.52 1.89 16.49
C ALA A 311 -29.94 1.46 16.90
N SER A 312 -30.05 0.37 17.66
CA SER A 312 -31.33 -0.12 18.20
C SER A 312 -31.97 0.89 19.17
N ALA A 313 -31.19 1.45 20.09
CA ALA A 313 -31.64 2.47 21.01
C ALA A 313 -32.14 3.73 20.29
N ARG A 314 -31.43 4.16 19.24
CA ARG A 314 -31.81 5.32 18.42
C ARG A 314 -33.15 5.08 17.71
N THR A 315 -33.33 3.90 17.11
CA THR A 315 -34.58 3.54 16.44
C THR A 315 -35.77 3.61 17.38
N ILE A 316 -35.64 3.09 18.59
CA ILE A 316 -36.70 3.15 19.61
C ILE A 316 -37.03 4.60 20.00
N GLU A 317 -36.01 5.44 20.14
CA GLU A 317 -36.25 6.86 20.51
C GLU A 317 -36.90 7.63 19.35
N GLU A 318 -36.54 7.36 18.12
CA GLU A 318 -37.17 7.95 16.93
C GLU A 318 -38.65 7.54 16.81
N GLU A 319 -39.00 6.27 17.06
CA GLU A 319 -40.40 5.81 17.09
C GLU A 319 -41.19 6.39 18.26
N ARG A 320 -40.54 6.51 19.40
CA ARG A 320 -41.15 7.20 20.57
C ARG A 320 -41.51 8.65 20.22
N LEU A 321 -40.61 9.36 19.57
CA LEU A 321 -40.82 10.78 19.20
C LEU A 321 -41.86 10.95 18.07
N SER A 322 -41.95 10.00 17.14
CA SER A 322 -42.94 10.02 16.05
C SER A 322 -44.32 9.54 16.47
N GLY A 323 -44.46 8.99 17.69
CA GLY A 323 -45.74 8.45 18.20
C GLY A 323 -46.16 7.10 17.61
N THR A 324 -45.24 6.44 16.89
CA THR A 324 -45.46 5.12 16.27
C THR A 324 -45.01 3.95 17.14
N LEU A 325 -44.51 4.24 18.34
CA LEU A 325 -44.06 3.22 19.28
C LEU A 325 -45.22 2.31 19.65
N GLY A 326 -45.16 1.02 19.32
CA GLY A 326 -46.21 0.02 19.59
C GLY A 326 -46.97 -0.43 18.34
N GLU A 327 -46.80 0.19 17.18
CA GLU A 327 -47.37 -0.27 15.91
C GLU A 327 -46.45 -1.34 15.23
N THR A 328 -45.15 -1.34 15.59
CA THR A 328 -44.14 -2.31 15.12
C THR A 328 -43.82 -3.29 16.25
N SER A 329 -44.41 -4.47 16.21
CA SER A 329 -44.36 -5.49 17.29
C SER A 329 -43.03 -6.29 17.35
N HIS A 330 -41.91 -5.82 16.73
CA HIS A 330 -40.69 -6.58 16.63
C HIS A 330 -39.40 -5.72 16.82
N LEU A 331 -39.47 -4.68 17.66
CA LEU A 331 -38.26 -3.97 18.05
C LEU A 331 -37.48 -4.81 19.05
N ASP A 332 -36.24 -5.16 18.69
CA ASP A 332 -35.27 -5.68 19.63
C ASP A 332 -34.89 -4.56 20.61
N ILE A 333 -35.43 -4.63 21.82
CA ILE A 333 -35.14 -3.65 22.88
C ILE A 333 -33.75 -3.96 23.40
N PRO A 334 -32.75 -3.03 23.22
CA PRO A 334 -31.43 -3.25 23.73
C PRO A 334 -31.40 -3.33 25.24
N ASP A 335 -30.58 -4.25 25.79
CA ASP A 335 -30.44 -4.45 27.20
C ASP A 335 -29.98 -3.18 27.92
N PRO A 336 -30.71 -2.66 28.92
CA PRO A 336 -30.31 -1.46 29.63
C PRO A 336 -28.96 -1.62 30.33
N GLY A 337 -28.04 -0.67 30.12
CA GLY A 337 -26.73 -0.66 30.74
C GLY A 337 -25.66 -1.51 30.02
N LYS A 338 -26.03 -2.24 28.96
CA LYS A 338 -25.04 -3.00 28.14
C LYS A 338 -24.05 -2.06 27.45
N ASP A 339 -24.49 -0.87 27.04
CA ASP A 339 -23.64 0.19 26.49
C ASP A 339 -22.50 0.58 27.43
N LEU A 340 -22.82 0.78 28.73
CA LEU A 340 -21.82 1.13 29.74
C LEU A 340 -20.84 -0.01 30.00
N GLU A 341 -21.32 -1.26 30.01
CA GLU A 341 -20.48 -2.44 30.15
C GLU A 341 -19.54 -2.59 28.95
N LEU A 342 -20.03 -2.36 27.72
CA LEU A 342 -19.21 -2.40 26.49
C LEU A 342 -18.16 -1.31 26.49
N LEU A 343 -18.53 -0.07 26.85
CA LEU A 343 -17.59 1.05 26.96
C LEU A 343 -16.48 0.78 27.99
N GLU A 344 -16.80 0.18 29.13
CA GLU A 344 -15.80 -0.19 30.15
C GLU A 344 -14.80 -1.23 29.58
N LYS A 345 -15.29 -2.26 28.90
CA LYS A 345 -14.44 -3.30 28.27
C LYS A 345 -13.57 -2.72 27.17
N ILE A 346 -14.13 -1.86 26.30
CA ILE A 346 -13.40 -1.18 25.23
C ILE A 346 -12.27 -0.33 25.83
N SER A 347 -12.59 0.48 26.84
CA SER A 347 -11.61 1.33 27.53
C SER A 347 -10.45 0.53 28.16
N ALA A 348 -10.75 -0.61 28.77
CA ALA A 348 -9.74 -1.50 29.35
C ALA A 348 -8.81 -2.09 28.28
N LEU A 349 -9.37 -2.49 27.12
CA LEU A 349 -8.58 -2.97 25.98
C LEU A 349 -7.73 -1.85 25.39
N GLU A 350 -8.28 -0.64 25.24
CA GLU A 350 -7.52 0.53 24.74
C GLU A 350 -6.31 0.85 25.62
N GLN A 351 -6.47 0.79 26.92
CA GLN A 351 -5.36 0.98 27.83
C GLN A 351 -4.29 -0.11 27.63
N THR A 352 -4.69 -1.37 27.57
CA THR A 352 -3.77 -2.49 27.37
C THR A 352 -3.03 -2.39 26.05
N ILE A 353 -3.75 -2.10 24.97
CA ILE A 353 -3.17 -1.90 23.61
C ILE A 353 -2.17 -0.73 23.64
N SER A 354 -2.54 0.38 24.28
CA SER A 354 -1.66 1.56 24.38
C SER A 354 -0.38 1.27 25.16
N GLU A 355 -0.45 0.50 26.24
CA GLU A 355 0.73 0.05 27.01
C GLU A 355 1.64 -0.86 26.19
N ILE A 356 1.08 -1.78 25.40
CA ILE A 356 1.84 -2.65 24.49
C ILE A 356 2.58 -1.81 23.45
N VAL A 357 1.89 -0.88 22.77
CA VAL A 357 2.49 -0.01 21.74
C VAL A 357 3.56 0.90 22.35
N PHE A 358 3.32 1.44 23.53
CA PHE A 358 4.32 2.23 24.24
C PHE A 358 5.60 1.42 24.54
N ASN A 359 5.45 0.22 25.09
CA ASN A 359 6.57 -0.67 25.39
C ASN A 359 7.30 -1.13 24.12
N ALA A 360 6.56 -1.41 23.03
CA ALA A 360 7.12 -1.75 21.74
C ALA A 360 7.93 -0.58 21.14
N THR A 361 7.44 0.65 21.30
CA THR A 361 8.14 1.87 20.87
C THR A 361 9.45 2.07 21.68
N GLN A 362 9.38 1.93 22.99
CA GLN A 362 10.58 2.02 23.86
C GLN A 362 11.64 0.96 23.50
N ARG A 363 11.20 -0.26 23.20
CA ARG A 363 12.10 -1.34 22.75
C ARG A 363 12.75 -0.98 21.41
N GLY A 364 12.00 -0.37 20.50
CA GLY A 364 12.48 0.04 19.19
C GLY A 364 13.42 1.23 19.17
N GLU A 365 13.63 1.94 20.29
CA GLU A 365 14.67 2.97 20.40
C GLU A 365 16.09 2.39 20.32
N ASP A 366 16.27 1.13 20.75
CA ASP A 366 17.56 0.45 20.62
C ASP A 366 17.66 -0.29 19.26
N PRO A 367 18.59 0.11 18.38
CA PRO A 367 18.80 -0.53 17.08
C PRO A 367 19.14 -2.03 17.18
N LYS A 368 19.64 -2.49 18.32
CA LYS A 368 19.90 -3.92 18.55
C LYS A 368 18.61 -4.73 18.59
N HIS A 369 17.57 -4.19 19.22
CA HIS A 369 16.26 -4.83 19.22
C HIS A 369 15.64 -4.89 17.82
N ARG A 370 15.80 -3.82 17.02
CA ARG A 370 15.34 -3.82 15.63
C ARG A 370 16.05 -4.89 14.79
N ALA A 371 17.37 -4.97 14.90
CA ALA A 371 18.16 -5.98 14.22
C ALA A 371 17.75 -7.40 14.66
N TYR A 372 17.64 -7.61 15.97
CA TYR A 372 17.26 -8.91 16.54
C TYR A 372 15.88 -9.39 16.05
N GLU A 373 14.88 -8.52 16.12
CA GLU A 373 13.52 -8.86 15.67
C GLU A 373 13.45 -9.09 14.14
N ALA A 374 14.34 -8.43 13.37
CA ALA A 374 14.53 -8.70 11.95
C ALA A 374 15.35 -9.98 11.66
N GLY A 375 15.72 -10.75 12.69
CA GLY A 375 16.52 -11.97 12.54
C GLY A 375 17.97 -11.71 12.13
N ARG A 376 18.51 -10.52 12.38
CA ARG A 376 19.87 -10.10 11.98
C ARG A 376 20.76 -9.84 13.19
N ALA A 377 22.03 -10.17 13.05
CA ALA A 377 23.03 -9.72 14.01
C ALA A 377 23.26 -8.21 13.85
N TRP A 378 23.18 -7.48 14.95
CA TRP A 378 23.41 -6.04 14.93
C TRP A 378 24.89 -5.68 14.74
N LYS A 379 25.13 -4.67 13.93
CA LYS A 379 26.43 -4.04 13.77
C LYS A 379 26.23 -2.54 13.66
N GLU A 380 27.12 -1.76 14.26
CA GLU A 380 27.08 -0.30 14.18
C GLU A 380 27.17 0.16 12.71
N GLY A 381 26.24 1.02 12.32
CA GLY A 381 26.13 1.53 10.95
C GLY A 381 25.27 0.69 9.99
N ASP A 382 24.65 -0.41 10.45
CA ASP A 382 23.76 -1.25 9.62
C ASP A 382 22.43 -0.56 9.28
N GLY A 383 22.14 0.60 9.90
CA GLY A 383 20.95 1.39 9.62
C GLY A 383 19.66 0.89 10.29
N PHE A 384 19.80 0.07 11.38
CA PHE A 384 18.68 -0.29 12.24
C PHE A 384 18.31 0.84 13.18
#